data_d0c37df2b94fbde85a1acc16cc65a91d
#
_entry.id   d0c37df2b94fbde85a1acc16cc65a91d
#
_cell.length_a   1.000
_cell.length_b   1.000
_cell.length_c   1.000
_cell.angle_alpha   90.00
_cell.angle_beta   90.00
_cell.angle_gamma   90.00
#
_symmetry.space_group_name_H-M   'P 1'
#
loop_
_entity.id
_entity.type
_entity.pdbx_description
1 polymer ?
#
loop_
_entity_poly.entity_id
_entity_poly.type
_entity_poly.pdbx_seq_one_letter_code
_entity_poly.pdbx_strand_id
1 'polypeptide(L)'
;MYRSDVSVALLAGVLLLPAALAAQGAAGSDLRQEGPRILSGGMSFQVDDPNFVVPEGHAFRAVFEISAGDAEGSRANNQINTIARFLNIHARHGVPDAQVHAAAVVHGGGWTALLTDEAYGERFDGKTNPTRGLVEELLANGVPLVLCGQTAGARGVARDELLPGVQVSVSAMTALNVFLSQGYHLNPW
;
A
#
# COMPACT_ATOMS: atom_id res chain seq x y z
N MET A 1 14.32 16.17 -92.13
CA MET A 1 13.31 15.33 -91.43
C MET A 1 13.91 14.78 -90.18
N TYR A 2 13.62 15.43 -89.10
CA TYR A 2 14.19 15.05 -87.75
C TYR A 2 12.97 14.85 -86.81
N ARG A 3 12.72 13.64 -86.39
CA ARG A 3 11.69 13.35 -85.35
C ARG A 3 12.35 13.34 -83.98
N SER A 4 11.89 14.16 -83.14
CA SER A 4 12.29 14.19 -81.73
C SER A 4 11.29 13.39 -80.90
N ASP A 5 11.75 12.27 -80.35
CA ASP A 5 10.99 11.48 -79.40
C ASP A 5 11.20 12.07 -77.99
N VAL A 6 10.11 12.52 -77.42
CA VAL A 6 10.09 13.00 -75.98
C VAL A 6 9.66 11.86 -75.08
N SER A 7 10.56 11.34 -74.36
CA SER A 7 10.27 10.34 -73.29
C SER A 7 9.80 11.05 -72.02
N VAL A 8 8.56 10.80 -71.66
CA VAL A 8 8.02 11.24 -70.36
C VAL A 8 8.35 10.21 -69.27
N ALA A 9 9.20 10.56 -68.34
CA ALA A 9 9.49 9.75 -67.18
C ALA A 9 8.43 10.00 -66.07
N LEU A 10 7.61 8.99 -65.79
CA LEU A 10 6.70 9.00 -64.63
C LEU A 10 7.52 8.73 -63.34
N LEU A 11 7.67 9.74 -62.48
CA LEU A 11 8.12 9.58 -61.12
C LEU A 11 6.95 9.11 -60.23
N ALA A 12 6.95 7.84 -59.86
CA ALA A 12 6.05 7.31 -58.82
C ALA A 12 6.57 7.74 -57.45
N GLY A 13 5.92 8.73 -56.85
CA GLY A 13 6.18 9.13 -55.47
C GLY A 13 5.59 8.11 -54.49
N VAL A 14 6.43 7.38 -53.81
CA VAL A 14 6.05 6.54 -52.68
C VAL A 14 5.78 7.44 -51.47
N LEU A 15 4.53 7.62 -51.10
CA LEU A 15 4.11 8.23 -49.84
C LEU A 15 4.36 7.23 -48.72
N LEU A 16 5.44 7.42 -47.98
CA LEU A 16 5.66 6.79 -46.68
C LEU A 16 4.77 7.46 -45.62
N LEU A 17 3.64 6.83 -45.32
CA LEU A 17 2.85 7.17 -44.14
C LEU A 17 3.64 6.74 -42.89
N PRO A 18 3.84 7.63 -41.90
CA PRO A 18 4.40 7.22 -40.62
C PRO A 18 3.40 6.29 -39.93
N ALA A 19 3.78 5.05 -39.70
CA ALA A 19 3.07 4.16 -38.83
C ALA A 19 3.12 4.75 -37.42
N ALA A 20 2.00 5.33 -36.98
CA ALA A 20 1.82 5.67 -35.57
C ALA A 20 1.87 4.36 -34.79
N LEU A 21 2.98 4.13 -34.10
CA LEU A 21 3.10 3.07 -33.11
C LEU A 21 2.13 3.43 -31.98
N ALA A 22 0.93 2.86 -32.02
CA ALA A 22 0.03 2.90 -30.88
C ALA A 22 0.75 2.12 -29.76
N ALA A 23 1.23 2.83 -28.76
CA ALA A 23 1.69 2.24 -27.52
C ALA A 23 0.48 1.51 -26.90
N GLN A 24 0.40 0.21 -27.13
CA GLN A 24 -0.54 -0.65 -26.41
C GLN A 24 -0.11 -0.61 -24.95
N GLY A 25 -0.96 0.00 -24.10
CA GLY A 25 -0.75 0.05 -22.68
C GLY A 25 -0.50 -1.36 -22.16
N ALA A 26 0.67 -1.59 -21.57
CA ALA A 26 1.02 -2.84 -20.94
C ALA A 26 -0.04 -3.19 -19.89
N ALA A 27 -0.54 -4.42 -19.92
CA ALA A 27 -1.50 -4.92 -18.96
C ALA A 27 -0.96 -4.79 -17.53
N GLY A 28 -1.72 -4.17 -16.67
CA GLY A 28 -1.34 -3.49 -15.43
C GLY A 28 -0.69 -4.26 -14.29
N SER A 29 -0.26 -5.52 -14.40
CA SER A 29 0.39 -6.22 -13.28
C SER A 29 1.89 -5.92 -13.17
N ASP A 30 2.58 -5.73 -14.28
CA ASP A 30 4.03 -5.54 -14.33
C ASP A 30 4.48 -4.11 -13.98
N LEU A 31 3.54 -3.19 -13.82
CA LEU A 31 3.81 -1.78 -13.50
C LEU A 31 3.65 -1.45 -12.01
N ARG A 32 3.18 -2.40 -11.19
CA ARG A 32 3.15 -2.22 -9.74
C ARG A 32 4.56 -2.28 -9.17
N GLN A 33 4.87 -1.33 -8.31
CA GLN A 33 6.16 -1.24 -7.66
C GLN A 33 5.99 -1.11 -6.15
N GLU A 34 6.86 -1.74 -5.40
CA GLU A 34 7.04 -1.49 -3.97
C GLU A 34 7.68 -0.13 -3.74
N GLY A 35 7.63 0.36 -2.51
CA GLY A 35 8.20 1.65 -2.19
C GLY A 35 7.44 2.84 -2.82
N PRO A 36 8.00 4.05 -2.71
CA PRO A 36 9.37 4.32 -2.24
C PRO A 36 9.53 4.41 -0.71
N ARG A 37 8.44 4.53 0.07
CA ARG A 37 8.51 4.75 1.52
C ARG A 37 8.55 3.44 2.31
N ILE A 38 7.73 2.45 1.95
CA ILE A 38 7.68 1.12 2.56
C ILE A 38 8.08 0.10 1.51
N LEU A 39 9.15 -0.65 1.76
CA LEU A 39 9.73 -1.59 0.81
C LEU A 39 9.23 -3.04 0.99
N SER A 40 8.76 -3.39 2.21
CA SER A 40 8.25 -4.73 2.51
C SER A 40 6.84 -5.00 1.99
N GLY A 41 6.22 -4.02 1.30
CA GLY A 41 4.87 -4.19 0.79
C GLY A 41 4.28 -2.90 0.21
N GLY A 42 2.95 -2.90 0.05
CA GLY A 42 2.23 -1.71 -0.40
C GLY A 42 2.46 -1.39 -1.87
N MET A 43 2.57 -2.40 -2.73
CA MET A 43 2.73 -2.20 -4.17
C MET A 43 1.67 -1.26 -4.73
N SER A 44 2.10 -0.27 -5.51
CA SER A 44 1.24 0.75 -6.11
C SER A 44 1.65 1.08 -7.55
N PHE A 45 0.75 1.73 -8.28
CA PHE A 45 1.02 2.26 -9.61
C PHE A 45 1.43 3.73 -9.53
N GLN A 46 2.24 4.17 -10.49
CA GLN A 46 2.31 5.57 -10.87
C GLN A 46 1.04 5.95 -11.62
N VAL A 47 0.43 7.06 -11.25
CA VAL A 47 -0.69 7.66 -11.99
C VAL A 47 -0.19 8.94 -12.65
N ASP A 48 -0.11 8.92 -13.97
CA ASP A 48 0.28 10.09 -14.74
C ASP A 48 -0.94 10.98 -14.96
N ASP A 49 -0.78 12.28 -14.75
CA ASP A 49 -1.80 13.31 -14.98
C ASP A 49 -3.16 13.06 -14.25
N PRO A 50 -3.19 12.90 -12.91
CA PRO A 50 -4.44 12.80 -12.18
C PRO A 50 -5.19 14.14 -12.21
N ASN A 51 -6.47 14.11 -12.58
CA ASN A 51 -7.29 15.32 -12.70
C ASN A 51 -8.10 15.69 -11.44
N PHE A 52 -7.96 14.91 -10.36
CA PHE A 52 -8.50 15.28 -9.05
C PHE A 52 -7.52 16.20 -8.33
N VAL A 53 -7.96 17.40 -8.00
CA VAL A 53 -7.11 18.42 -7.39
C VAL A 53 -7.03 18.22 -5.87
N VAL A 54 -5.82 18.00 -5.38
CA VAL A 54 -5.54 18.04 -3.95
C VAL A 54 -5.14 19.47 -3.57
N PRO A 55 -5.76 20.09 -2.55
CA PRO A 55 -5.37 21.42 -2.10
C PRO A 55 -3.90 21.48 -1.68
N GLU A 56 -3.23 22.58 -1.99
CA GLU A 56 -1.84 22.80 -1.57
C GLU A 56 -1.71 22.70 -0.03
N GLY A 57 -0.70 22.02 0.45
CA GLY A 57 -0.45 21.85 1.88
C GLY A 57 -1.42 20.87 2.59
N HIS A 58 -2.26 20.16 1.84
CA HIS A 58 -3.18 19.17 2.44
C HIS A 58 -2.41 18.10 3.21
N ALA A 59 -2.79 17.90 4.49
CA ALA A 59 -2.24 16.84 5.32
C ALA A 59 -3.17 15.61 5.30
N PHE A 60 -2.66 14.51 4.79
CA PHE A 60 -3.34 13.22 4.79
C PHE A 60 -3.17 12.56 6.16
N ARG A 61 -4.27 12.31 6.86
CA ARG A 61 -4.31 11.62 8.16
C ARG A 61 -5.33 10.50 8.09
N ALA A 62 -4.86 9.26 7.93
CA ALA A 62 -5.70 8.09 7.78
C ALA A 62 -5.54 7.13 8.96
N VAL A 63 -6.64 6.68 9.57
CA VAL A 63 -6.64 5.54 10.48
C VAL A 63 -7.33 4.36 9.81
N PHE A 64 -6.69 3.21 9.88
CA PHE A 64 -7.17 1.96 9.32
C PHE A 64 -7.67 1.03 10.42
N GLU A 65 -8.83 0.45 10.22
CA GLU A 65 -9.38 -0.59 11.09
C GLU A 65 -9.02 -1.96 10.51
N ILE A 66 -8.26 -2.74 11.27
CA ILE A 66 -7.73 -4.04 10.85
C ILE A 66 -8.42 -5.13 11.65
N SER A 67 -9.31 -5.88 11.01
CA SER A 67 -10.12 -6.89 11.70
C SER A 67 -9.96 -8.30 11.12
N ALA A 68 -9.50 -8.42 9.89
CA ALA A 68 -9.30 -9.71 9.24
C ALA A 68 -7.92 -10.30 9.55
N GLY A 69 -7.86 -11.63 9.65
CA GLY A 69 -6.62 -12.40 9.78
C GLY A 69 -6.64 -13.58 8.82
N ASP A 70 -5.52 -14.27 8.70
CA ASP A 70 -5.44 -15.55 7.99
C ASP A 70 -5.59 -16.69 8.99
N ALA A 71 -6.65 -17.47 8.86
CA ALA A 71 -6.93 -18.58 9.77
C ALA A 71 -5.89 -19.71 9.68
N GLU A 72 -5.23 -19.85 8.53
CA GLU A 72 -4.19 -20.85 8.30
C GLU A 72 -2.80 -20.37 8.69
N GLY A 73 -2.62 -19.08 8.98
CA GLY A 73 -1.33 -18.49 9.33
C GLY A 73 -0.26 -18.61 8.24
N SER A 74 -0.66 -18.57 6.98
CA SER A 74 0.26 -18.78 5.84
C SER A 74 0.47 -17.53 4.99
N ARG A 75 -0.39 -16.53 5.13
CA ARG A 75 -0.40 -15.33 4.30
C ARG A 75 -0.22 -14.06 5.13
N ALA A 76 0.54 -13.12 4.59
CA ALA A 76 0.64 -11.78 5.15
C ALA A 76 -0.73 -11.09 5.18
N ASN A 77 -0.94 -10.25 6.18
CA ASN A 77 -2.19 -9.53 6.37
C ASN A 77 -2.36 -8.43 5.30
N ASN A 78 -3.36 -8.62 4.42
CA ASN A 78 -3.59 -7.69 3.33
C ASN A 78 -4.12 -6.32 3.80
N GLN A 79 -4.82 -6.24 4.93
CA GLN A 79 -5.27 -4.97 5.49
C GLN A 79 -4.08 -4.14 6.00
N ILE A 80 -3.09 -4.77 6.65
CA ILE A 80 -1.83 -4.10 7.01
C ILE A 80 -1.06 -3.67 5.77
N ASN A 81 -1.01 -4.50 4.73
CA ASN A 81 -0.39 -4.15 3.46
C ASN A 81 -1.03 -2.91 2.79
N THR A 82 -2.32 -2.65 3.04
CA THR A 82 -2.99 -1.45 2.52
C THR A 82 -2.49 -0.18 3.18
N ILE A 83 -2.04 -0.21 4.44
CA ILE A 83 -1.40 0.94 5.09
C ILE A 83 -0.10 1.32 4.36
N ALA A 84 0.73 0.33 4.06
CA ALA A 84 1.95 0.53 3.28
C ALA A 84 1.63 1.11 1.89
N ARG A 85 0.59 0.59 1.23
CA ARG A 85 0.13 1.12 -0.06
C ARG A 85 -0.29 2.58 0.02
N PHE A 86 -1.01 2.97 1.07
CA PHE A 86 -1.40 4.36 1.30
C PHE A 86 -0.16 5.27 1.37
N LEU A 87 0.85 4.90 2.16
CA LEU A 87 2.09 5.65 2.28
C LEU A 87 2.86 5.72 0.95
N ASN A 88 2.97 4.59 0.25
CA ASN A 88 3.69 4.49 -1.01
C ASN A 88 3.03 5.26 -2.15
N ILE A 89 1.69 5.25 -2.25
CA ILE A 89 0.96 6.03 -3.27
C ILE A 89 1.30 7.52 -3.13
N HIS A 90 1.22 8.07 -1.93
CA HIS A 90 1.47 9.49 -1.70
C HIS A 90 2.95 9.86 -1.93
N ALA A 91 3.88 9.07 -1.41
CA ALA A 91 5.32 9.28 -1.63
C ALA A 91 5.69 9.19 -3.12
N ARG A 92 5.12 8.23 -3.86
CA ARG A 92 5.34 8.07 -5.31
C ARG A 92 4.87 9.28 -6.12
N HIS A 93 3.83 9.97 -5.65
CA HIS A 93 3.29 11.18 -6.29
C HIS A 93 3.86 12.47 -5.68
N GLY A 94 4.99 12.39 -4.98
CA GLY A 94 5.74 13.56 -4.51
C GLY A 94 5.15 14.27 -3.30
N VAL A 95 4.17 13.66 -2.60
CA VAL A 95 3.67 14.22 -1.34
C VAL A 95 4.75 14.06 -0.26
N PRO A 96 5.19 15.13 0.41
CA PRO A 96 6.19 15.05 1.46
C PRO A 96 5.76 14.13 2.61
N ASP A 97 6.66 13.33 3.15
CA ASP A 97 6.37 12.38 4.25
C ASP A 97 5.76 13.06 5.48
N ALA A 98 6.16 14.30 5.75
CA ALA A 98 5.62 15.10 6.85
C ALA A 98 4.12 15.46 6.69
N GLN A 99 3.55 15.29 5.49
CA GLN A 99 2.13 15.53 5.20
C GLN A 99 1.30 14.24 5.17
N VAL A 100 1.93 13.07 5.29
CA VAL A 100 1.23 11.77 5.17
C VAL A 100 1.37 10.96 6.46
N HIS A 101 0.29 10.88 7.20
CA HIS A 101 0.20 10.17 8.48
C HIS A 101 -0.78 9.01 8.37
N ALA A 102 -0.34 7.84 8.78
CA ALA A 102 -1.18 6.66 8.90
C ALA A 102 -1.16 6.17 10.35
N ALA A 103 -2.25 5.52 10.77
CA ALA A 103 -2.35 4.78 12.02
C ALA A 103 -3.20 3.54 11.80
N ALA A 104 -3.07 2.51 12.62
CA ALA A 104 -3.95 1.36 12.57
C ALA A 104 -4.46 0.94 13.94
N VAL A 105 -5.73 0.54 13.98
CA VAL A 105 -6.37 -0.09 15.13
C VAL A 105 -6.70 -1.52 14.75
N VAL A 106 -6.08 -2.47 15.45
CA VAL A 106 -6.14 -3.90 15.14
C VAL A 106 -7.02 -4.62 16.16
N HIS A 107 -7.98 -5.40 15.66
CA HIS A 107 -8.87 -6.21 16.50
C HIS A 107 -9.32 -7.48 15.75
N GLY A 108 -10.32 -8.18 16.28
CA GLY A 108 -10.89 -9.37 15.63
C GLY A 108 -9.81 -10.39 15.26
N GLY A 109 -9.77 -10.80 14.00
CA GLY A 109 -8.77 -11.74 13.46
C GLY A 109 -7.41 -11.12 13.16
N GLY A 110 -7.32 -9.79 13.06
CA GLY A 110 -6.09 -9.08 12.67
C GLY A 110 -4.94 -9.16 13.69
N TRP A 111 -5.25 -9.52 14.94
CA TRP A 111 -4.27 -9.57 16.05
C TRP A 111 -3.05 -10.44 15.75
N THR A 112 -3.22 -11.53 14.99
CA THR A 112 -2.13 -12.47 14.67
C THR A 112 -0.98 -11.80 13.92
N ALA A 113 -1.28 -10.77 13.11
CA ALA A 113 -0.27 -10.03 12.36
C ALA A 113 0.72 -9.25 13.24
N LEU A 114 0.37 -9.01 14.52
CA LEU A 114 1.16 -8.23 15.46
C LEU A 114 2.05 -9.07 16.38
N LEU A 115 2.01 -10.40 16.25
CA LEU A 115 2.75 -11.32 17.10
C LEU A 115 4.23 -11.41 16.69
N THR A 116 5.09 -11.65 17.67
CA THR A 116 6.47 -12.14 17.45
C THR A 116 6.44 -13.48 16.71
N ASP A 117 7.54 -13.89 16.08
CA ASP A 117 7.62 -15.19 15.42
C ASP A 117 7.42 -16.36 16.39
N GLU A 118 7.93 -16.22 17.63
CA GLU A 118 7.78 -17.21 18.68
C GLU A 118 6.29 -17.41 19.04
N ALA A 119 5.62 -16.33 19.42
CA ALA A 119 4.21 -16.36 19.75
C ALA A 119 3.30 -16.77 18.59
N TYR A 120 3.71 -16.42 17.37
CA TYR A 120 3.02 -16.85 16.14
C TYR A 120 3.18 -18.35 15.93
N GLY A 121 4.41 -18.87 16.07
CA GLY A 121 4.72 -20.29 15.91
C GLY A 121 3.97 -21.18 16.89
N GLU A 122 3.77 -20.75 18.13
CA GLU A 122 2.96 -21.49 19.13
C GLU A 122 1.50 -21.68 18.70
N ARG A 123 0.97 -20.78 17.86
CA ARG A 123 -0.43 -20.78 17.40
C ARG A 123 -0.63 -21.35 16.01
N PHE A 124 0.47 -21.44 15.23
CA PHE A 124 0.44 -21.85 13.83
C PHE A 124 1.52 -22.88 13.49
N ASP A 125 1.64 -23.92 14.30
CA ASP A 125 2.49 -25.10 14.04
C ASP A 125 3.93 -24.78 13.69
N GLY A 126 4.56 -23.84 14.41
CA GLY A 126 5.97 -23.46 14.22
C GLY A 126 6.21 -22.51 13.04
N LYS A 127 5.18 -21.95 12.44
CA LYS A 127 5.32 -20.96 11.35
C LYS A 127 5.83 -19.63 11.89
N THR A 128 6.55 -18.90 11.07
CA THR A 128 6.92 -17.49 11.32
C THR A 128 5.79 -16.56 10.91
N ASN A 129 5.69 -15.40 11.55
CA ASN A 129 4.69 -14.39 11.21
C ASN A 129 4.98 -13.77 9.82
N PRO A 130 4.18 -14.06 8.80
CA PRO A 130 4.43 -13.58 7.43
C PRO A 130 4.23 -12.06 7.29
N THR A 131 3.65 -11.39 8.30
CA THR A 131 3.43 -9.94 8.30
C THR A 131 4.51 -9.19 9.09
N ARG A 132 5.36 -9.89 9.84
CA ARG A 132 6.34 -9.30 10.77
C ARG A 132 7.17 -8.18 10.15
N GLY A 133 7.85 -8.46 9.03
CA GLY A 133 8.74 -7.47 8.41
C GLY A 133 8.02 -6.19 8.01
N LEU A 134 6.79 -6.31 7.52
CA LEU A 134 5.96 -5.16 7.16
C LEU A 134 5.51 -4.37 8.40
N VAL A 135 5.13 -5.04 9.50
CA VAL A 135 4.77 -4.39 10.77
C VAL A 135 5.96 -3.62 11.33
N GLU A 136 7.14 -4.25 11.38
CA GLU A 136 8.37 -3.61 11.87
C GLU A 136 8.74 -2.38 11.03
N GLU A 137 8.63 -2.44 9.71
CA GLU A 137 8.91 -1.31 8.83
C GLU A 137 7.89 -0.18 8.99
N LEU A 138 6.60 -0.48 9.16
CA LEU A 138 5.57 0.52 9.44
C LEU A 138 5.83 1.24 10.77
N LEU A 139 6.17 0.49 11.83
CA LEU A 139 6.54 1.06 13.14
C LEU A 139 7.78 1.96 13.03
N ALA A 140 8.81 1.52 12.30
CA ALA A 140 10.02 2.30 12.04
C ALA A 140 9.73 3.59 11.26
N ASN A 141 8.70 3.60 10.41
CA ASN A 141 8.19 4.77 9.70
C ASN A 141 7.22 5.64 10.54
N GLY A 142 7.10 5.39 11.83
CA GLY A 142 6.29 6.17 12.75
C GLY A 142 4.78 5.94 12.63
N VAL A 143 4.35 4.81 12.08
CA VAL A 143 2.94 4.40 12.02
C VAL A 143 2.54 3.77 13.35
N PRO A 144 1.66 4.38 14.17
CA PRO A 144 1.14 3.74 15.36
C PRO A 144 0.29 2.51 15.00
N LEU A 145 0.64 1.35 15.55
CA LEU A 145 -0.13 0.12 15.46
C LEU A 145 -0.66 -0.23 16.85
N VAL A 146 -1.99 -0.21 17.01
CA VAL A 146 -2.65 -0.33 18.31
C VAL A 146 -3.56 -1.55 18.33
N LEU A 147 -3.22 -2.54 19.18
CA LEU A 147 -4.05 -3.71 19.43
C LEU A 147 -5.20 -3.35 20.40
N CYS A 148 -6.39 -3.83 20.09
CA CYS A 148 -7.56 -3.79 20.96
C CYS A 148 -7.31 -4.67 22.20
N GLY A 149 -7.35 -4.11 23.40
CA GLY A 149 -7.18 -4.84 24.66
C GLY A 149 -8.27 -5.88 24.92
N GLN A 150 -9.50 -5.65 24.40
CA GLN A 150 -10.57 -6.66 24.48
C GLN A 150 -10.26 -7.87 23.59
N THR A 151 -9.64 -7.65 22.43
CA THR A 151 -9.16 -8.74 21.57
C THR A 151 -7.98 -9.45 22.24
N ALA A 152 -7.01 -8.71 22.80
CA ALA A 152 -5.88 -9.31 23.50
C ALA A 152 -6.37 -10.20 24.66
N GLY A 153 -7.27 -9.72 25.50
CA GLY A 153 -7.84 -10.50 26.60
C GLY A 153 -8.61 -11.73 26.12
N ALA A 154 -9.47 -11.59 25.12
CA ALA A 154 -10.25 -12.70 24.58
C ALA A 154 -9.39 -13.79 23.88
N ARG A 155 -8.20 -13.43 23.40
CA ARG A 155 -7.26 -14.31 22.71
C ARG A 155 -6.10 -14.77 23.58
N GLY A 156 -6.02 -14.32 24.83
CA GLY A 156 -4.94 -14.63 25.75
C GLY A 156 -3.57 -14.14 25.29
N VAL A 157 -3.52 -12.95 24.65
CA VAL A 157 -2.28 -12.36 24.13
C VAL A 157 -1.63 -11.51 25.20
N ALA A 158 -0.43 -11.90 25.62
CA ALA A 158 0.41 -11.13 26.52
C ALA A 158 1.18 -10.03 25.77
N ARG A 159 1.69 -9.03 26.50
CA ARG A 159 2.40 -7.90 25.85
C ARG A 159 3.74 -8.29 25.26
N ASP A 160 4.43 -9.23 25.86
CA ASP A 160 5.72 -9.78 25.42
C ASP A 160 5.59 -10.67 24.18
N GLU A 161 4.38 -11.10 23.84
CA GLU A 161 4.08 -11.81 22.59
C GLU A 161 3.92 -10.87 21.39
N LEU A 162 3.83 -9.56 21.63
CA LEU A 162 3.65 -8.57 20.56
C LEU A 162 5.00 -8.06 20.04
N LEU A 163 5.06 -7.75 18.76
CA LEU A 163 6.21 -7.08 18.14
C LEU A 163 6.55 -5.78 18.88
N PRO A 164 7.84 -5.47 19.12
CA PRO A 164 8.25 -4.25 19.79
C PRO A 164 7.70 -3.00 19.12
N GLY A 165 7.11 -2.08 19.90
CA GLY A 165 6.49 -0.86 19.38
C GLY A 165 4.98 -0.95 19.19
N VAL A 166 4.39 -2.14 19.15
CA VAL A 166 2.94 -2.32 19.16
C VAL A 166 2.35 -1.85 20.47
N GLN A 167 1.32 -1.01 20.39
CA GLN A 167 0.61 -0.49 21.56
C GLN A 167 -0.66 -1.31 21.85
N VAL A 168 -1.14 -1.26 23.09
CA VAL A 168 -2.43 -1.87 23.47
C VAL A 168 -3.33 -0.82 24.07
N SER A 169 -4.51 -0.61 23.49
CA SER A 169 -5.54 0.26 24.05
C SER A 169 -6.57 -0.52 24.87
N VAL A 170 -7.42 0.17 25.61
CA VAL A 170 -8.53 -0.44 26.34
C VAL A 170 -9.47 -1.20 25.38
N SER A 171 -9.75 -0.61 24.23
CA SER A 171 -10.54 -1.22 23.15
C SER A 171 -10.23 -0.59 21.80
N ALA A 172 -10.65 -1.24 20.71
CA ALA A 172 -10.60 -0.65 19.38
C ALA A 172 -11.43 0.66 19.30
N MET A 173 -12.59 0.67 19.92
CA MET A 173 -13.45 1.86 19.98
C MET A 173 -12.73 3.04 20.65
N THR A 174 -12.00 2.80 21.73
CA THR A 174 -11.20 3.83 22.41
C THR A 174 -10.10 4.38 21.50
N ALA A 175 -9.33 3.51 20.88
CA ALA A 175 -8.23 3.92 20.01
C ALA A 175 -8.74 4.69 18.77
N LEU A 176 -9.79 4.20 18.12
CA LEU A 176 -10.42 4.90 16.99
C LEU A 176 -10.93 6.29 17.39
N ASN A 177 -11.63 6.40 18.53
CA ASN A 177 -12.13 7.69 19.01
C ASN A 177 -10.99 8.69 19.24
N VAL A 178 -9.86 8.24 19.81
CA VAL A 178 -8.68 9.09 20.03
C VAL A 178 -8.09 9.54 18.71
N PHE A 179 -7.85 8.65 17.74
CA PHE A 179 -7.30 9.04 16.44
C PHE A 179 -8.23 10.01 15.69
N LEU A 180 -9.53 9.75 15.70
CA LEU A 180 -10.51 10.66 15.06
C LEU A 180 -10.49 12.05 15.70
N SER A 181 -10.37 12.14 17.04
CA SER A 181 -10.25 13.42 17.73
C SER A 181 -8.95 14.17 17.44
N GLN A 182 -7.90 13.45 17.00
CA GLN A 182 -6.63 14.01 16.54
C GLN A 182 -6.62 14.38 15.03
N GLY A 183 -7.79 14.35 14.39
CA GLY A 183 -7.96 14.72 12.99
C GLY A 183 -7.61 13.60 11.99
N TYR A 184 -7.49 12.36 12.44
CA TYR A 184 -7.46 11.24 11.51
C TYR A 184 -8.85 10.96 10.96
N HIS A 185 -8.91 10.50 9.74
CA HIS A 185 -10.14 10.04 9.09
C HIS A 185 -10.10 8.52 8.96
N LEU A 186 -11.22 7.86 9.27
CA LEU A 186 -11.32 6.43 9.01
C LEU A 186 -11.24 6.20 7.50
N ASN A 187 -10.25 5.44 7.08
CA ASN A 187 -10.01 5.14 5.68
C ASN A 187 -10.55 3.73 5.37
N PRO A 188 -11.73 3.64 4.72
CA PRO A 188 -12.20 2.38 4.18
C PRO A 188 -11.34 2.01 2.96
N TRP A 189 -11.01 0.74 2.81
CA TRP A 189 -10.16 0.22 1.75
C TRP A 189 -10.85 -0.96 1.06
#